data_aaab7bed4d32398bd869e6dcf673984c
#
_entry.id   aaab7bed4d32398bd869e6dcf673984c
#
_cell.length_a   1.000
_cell.length_b   1.000
_cell.length_c   1.000
_cell.angle_alpha   90.00
_cell.angle_beta   90.00
_cell.angle_gamma   90.00
#
_symmetry.space_group_name_H-M   'P 1'
#
loop_
_entity.id
_entity.type
_entity.pdbx_description
1 polymer ?
#
loop_
_entity_poly.entity_id
_entity_poly.type
_entity_poly.pdbx_seq_one_letter_code
_entity_poly.pdbx_strand_id
1 'polypeptide(L)'
;GKDSAGDPLVLDLAKMPHMLIAGTTGSGKSVCMNTIIMSFLYTKRPDELKLVLVDPKMVEMAMFADIPHLACPVVTEMSKAAAILEWAVTKMEERYELFRSTGVRDILGYNSLGEEAIFAKLNPVDDAAKARIPKKLPYMVFVIDELADLMLTNKEVETHIVRIAQKARAVGIHLVLATQRPQANVVTGLIKANMPCRIGFKVASGMDSRIVLDQKGAELLLGQGDMMVVTPSGSGELRRCQGTLVTDNETRKVVNFLKDVAAPSFERSLLAVKSSAHNSSQGNPDQGAEIDPNERDPMFDRAVDILIETGRGSVSLLQRRLAIGYGRASRLVDQMSMAGILSDHKGSVAREVLITGDDWARMKAMEAGGEDADEMSGGMSGERDGERDGELTVEPVSDE
;
A
#
# COMPACT_ATOMS: atom_id res chain seq x y z
N GLY A 1 -7.44 26.43 -12.09
CA GLY A 1 -6.70 27.53 -12.71
C GLY A 1 -7.57 28.46 -13.55
N LYS A 2 -6.95 29.25 -14.38
CA LYS A 2 -7.61 30.16 -15.33
C LYS A 2 -7.05 29.95 -16.73
N ASP A 3 -7.90 30.05 -17.73
CA ASP A 3 -7.44 30.03 -19.13
C ASP A 3 -6.94 31.41 -19.59
N SER A 4 -6.53 31.51 -20.86
CA SER A 4 -6.02 32.74 -21.44
C SER A 4 -7.04 33.89 -21.54
N ALA A 5 -8.33 33.58 -21.47
CA ALA A 5 -9.41 34.58 -21.44
C ALA A 5 -9.71 35.04 -19.98
N GLY A 6 -9.12 34.40 -18.98
CA GLY A 6 -9.37 34.67 -17.57
C GLY A 6 -10.51 33.82 -16.97
N ASP A 7 -11.12 32.94 -17.76
CA ASP A 7 -12.19 32.09 -17.32
C ASP A 7 -11.67 30.95 -16.41
N PRO A 8 -12.40 30.58 -15.36
CA PRO A 8 -11.99 29.52 -14.46
C PRO A 8 -12.04 28.15 -15.16
N LEU A 9 -10.93 27.40 -15.09
CA LEU A 9 -10.88 26.00 -15.48
C LEU A 9 -11.05 25.12 -14.24
N VAL A 10 -12.24 24.54 -14.12
CA VAL A 10 -12.56 23.55 -13.07
C VAL A 10 -12.76 22.20 -13.73
N LEU A 11 -12.08 21.19 -13.22
CA LEU A 11 -12.07 19.85 -13.77
C LEU A 11 -12.66 18.86 -12.75
N ASP A 12 -13.54 17.96 -13.23
CA ASP A 12 -14.13 16.91 -12.40
C ASP A 12 -13.39 15.58 -12.68
N LEU A 13 -12.58 15.14 -11.70
CA LEU A 13 -11.77 13.92 -11.84
C LEU A 13 -12.66 12.67 -12.04
N ALA A 14 -13.84 12.59 -11.45
CA ALA A 14 -14.74 11.45 -11.64
C ALA A 14 -15.25 11.34 -13.10
N LYS A 15 -15.34 12.47 -13.79
CA LYS A 15 -15.71 12.51 -15.22
C LYS A 15 -14.53 12.24 -16.15
N MET A 16 -13.32 12.64 -15.75
CA MET A 16 -12.08 12.51 -16.54
C MET A 16 -11.21 11.31 -16.15
N PRO A 17 -11.67 10.37 -15.47
CA PRO A 17 -11.23 9.39 -14.49
C PRO A 17 -9.74 9.40 -14.09
N HIS A 18 -8.84 9.76 -14.99
CA HIS A 18 -7.39 9.72 -14.76
C HIS A 18 -6.70 10.92 -15.38
N MET A 19 -5.59 11.34 -14.77
CA MET A 19 -4.85 12.52 -15.16
C MET A 19 -3.35 12.23 -15.26
N LEU A 20 -2.73 12.69 -16.34
CA LEU A 20 -1.27 12.70 -16.51
C LEU A 20 -0.75 14.13 -16.45
N ILE A 21 0.29 14.34 -15.64
CA ILE A 21 0.91 15.64 -15.43
C ILE A 21 2.41 15.52 -15.76
N ALA A 22 2.92 16.37 -16.65
CA ALA A 22 4.34 16.37 -16.95
C ALA A 22 4.92 17.79 -16.93
N GLY A 23 6.18 17.93 -16.53
CA GLY A 23 6.89 19.20 -16.54
C GLY A 23 8.24 19.11 -15.84
N THR A 24 9.19 19.94 -16.26
CA THR A 24 10.51 20.02 -15.64
C THR A 24 10.47 20.62 -14.23
N THR A 25 11.56 20.49 -13.48
CA THR A 25 11.71 21.16 -12.18
C THR A 25 11.50 22.65 -12.31
N GLY A 26 10.75 23.27 -11.40
CA GLY A 26 10.41 24.69 -11.42
C GLY A 26 9.31 25.09 -12.42
N SER A 27 8.75 24.14 -13.18
CA SER A 27 7.67 24.43 -14.13
C SER A 27 6.31 24.70 -13.45
N GLY A 28 6.11 24.26 -12.20
CA GLY A 28 4.86 24.36 -11.46
C GLY A 28 4.15 23.01 -11.24
N LYS A 29 4.76 21.88 -11.66
CA LYS A 29 4.19 20.54 -11.52
C LYS A 29 3.81 20.21 -10.06
N SER A 30 4.75 20.36 -9.13
CA SER A 30 4.53 20.02 -7.71
C SER A 30 3.48 20.93 -7.06
N VAL A 31 3.51 22.23 -7.38
CA VAL A 31 2.48 23.18 -6.91
C VAL A 31 1.10 22.77 -7.41
N CYS A 32 0.97 22.36 -8.67
CA CYS A 32 -0.29 21.86 -9.22
C CYS A 32 -0.79 20.61 -8.50
N MET A 33 0.11 19.66 -8.23
CA MET A 33 -0.26 18.43 -7.49
C MET A 33 -0.74 18.74 -6.08
N ASN A 34 -0.04 19.61 -5.36
CA ASN A 34 -0.44 20.09 -4.06
C ASN A 34 -1.81 20.80 -4.11
N THR A 35 -2.03 21.62 -5.13
CA THR A 35 -3.32 22.29 -5.37
C THR A 35 -4.45 21.28 -5.62
N ILE A 36 -4.20 20.21 -6.37
CA ILE A 36 -5.19 19.13 -6.61
C ILE A 36 -5.51 18.43 -5.28
N ILE A 37 -4.51 18.05 -4.49
CA ILE A 37 -4.73 17.44 -3.17
C ILE A 37 -5.52 18.40 -2.27
N MET A 38 -5.13 19.67 -2.21
CA MET A 38 -5.84 20.68 -1.43
C MET A 38 -7.29 20.85 -1.87
N SER A 39 -7.58 20.79 -3.18
CA SER A 39 -8.96 20.87 -3.67
C SER A 39 -9.82 19.72 -3.18
N PHE A 40 -9.24 18.52 -3.03
CA PHE A 40 -9.92 17.37 -2.43
C PHE A 40 -10.17 17.59 -0.93
N LEU A 41 -9.17 18.06 -0.20
CA LEU A 41 -9.28 18.31 1.25
C LEU A 41 -10.34 19.38 1.59
N TYR A 42 -10.54 20.37 0.71
CA TYR A 42 -11.60 21.37 0.87
C TYR A 42 -13.00 20.86 0.53
N THR A 43 -13.13 19.85 -0.31
CA THR A 43 -14.43 19.49 -0.90
C THR A 43 -14.95 18.12 -0.48
N LYS A 44 -14.09 17.26 0.08
CA LYS A 44 -14.42 15.86 0.41
C LYS A 44 -14.02 15.53 1.84
N ARG A 45 -14.84 14.70 2.49
CA ARG A 45 -14.55 14.13 3.80
C ARG A 45 -13.79 12.80 3.67
N PRO A 46 -13.12 12.34 4.75
CA PRO A 46 -12.38 11.08 4.74
C PRO A 46 -13.22 9.82 4.47
N ASP A 47 -14.54 9.88 4.71
CA ASP A 47 -15.51 8.82 4.39
C ASP A 47 -15.98 8.85 2.91
N GLU A 48 -15.70 9.94 2.20
CA GLU A 48 -16.05 10.13 0.79
C GLU A 48 -14.87 9.94 -0.14
N LEU A 49 -13.65 10.20 0.35
CA LEU A 49 -12.41 10.13 -0.42
C LEU A 49 -11.26 9.59 0.42
N LYS A 50 -10.56 8.62 -0.12
CA LYS A 50 -9.27 8.12 0.38
C LYS A 50 -8.16 8.41 -0.62
N LEU A 51 -6.99 8.79 -0.10
CA LEU A 51 -5.80 9.13 -0.87
C LEU A 51 -4.70 8.10 -0.63
N VAL A 52 -4.03 7.72 -1.71
CA VAL A 52 -2.76 6.99 -1.68
C VAL A 52 -1.72 7.89 -2.34
N LEU A 53 -0.75 8.34 -1.56
CA LEU A 53 0.30 9.26 -2.00
C LEU A 53 1.61 8.48 -2.16
N VAL A 54 2.23 8.60 -3.34
CA VAL A 54 3.51 7.96 -3.66
C VAL A 54 4.54 9.06 -3.99
N ASP A 55 5.51 9.22 -3.10
CA ASP A 55 6.56 10.24 -3.19
C ASP A 55 7.91 9.61 -2.82
N PRO A 56 8.70 9.14 -3.80
CA PRO A 56 9.97 8.45 -3.55
C PRO A 56 11.00 9.32 -2.85
N LYS A 57 10.86 10.63 -2.93
CA LYS A 57 11.82 11.59 -2.38
C LYS A 57 11.41 12.15 -1.03
N MET A 58 10.16 11.92 -0.59
CA MET A 58 9.57 12.51 0.63
C MET A 58 9.73 14.05 0.69
N VAL A 59 9.58 14.73 -0.43
CA VAL A 59 9.76 16.18 -0.52
C VAL A 59 8.43 16.88 -0.80
N GLU A 60 7.70 16.40 -1.82
CA GLU A 60 6.53 17.10 -2.33
C GLU A 60 5.26 16.81 -1.53
N MET A 61 5.12 15.58 -1.01
CA MET A 61 3.90 15.13 -0.32
C MET A 61 4.08 14.91 1.18
N ALA A 62 5.27 15.15 1.73
CA ALA A 62 5.55 14.97 3.16
C ALA A 62 4.61 15.79 4.06
N MET A 63 4.19 16.97 3.61
CA MET A 63 3.29 17.84 4.35
C MET A 63 1.88 17.25 4.55
N PHE A 64 1.49 16.24 3.77
CA PHE A 64 0.19 15.58 3.86
C PHE A 64 0.23 14.27 4.67
N ALA A 65 1.33 13.94 5.36
CA ALA A 65 1.52 12.65 6.04
C ALA A 65 0.48 12.34 7.14
N ASP A 66 -0.14 13.38 7.73
CA ASP A 66 -1.04 13.23 8.88
C ASP A 66 -2.52 13.48 8.54
N ILE A 67 -2.89 13.65 7.27
CA ILE A 67 -4.30 13.92 6.92
C ILE A 67 -5.19 12.67 7.06
N PRO A 68 -6.43 12.81 7.57
CA PRO A 68 -7.35 11.67 7.80
C PRO A 68 -7.81 10.97 6.51
N HIS A 69 -7.56 11.58 5.36
CA HIS A 69 -7.91 11.03 4.05
C HIS A 69 -6.95 9.92 3.58
N LEU A 70 -5.78 9.75 4.21
CA LEU A 70 -4.82 8.73 3.79
C LEU A 70 -5.37 7.31 3.99
N ALA A 71 -5.22 6.48 2.95
CA ALA A 71 -5.51 5.04 2.99
C ALA A 71 -4.32 4.24 3.56
N CYS A 72 -3.09 4.74 3.43
CA CYS A 72 -1.86 4.23 4.01
C CYS A 72 -0.87 5.39 4.23
N PRO A 73 0.21 5.21 5.01
CA PRO A 73 1.30 6.18 5.07
C PRO A 73 1.83 6.55 3.67
N VAL A 74 2.38 7.75 3.52
CA VAL A 74 3.00 8.17 2.24
C VAL A 74 4.05 7.15 1.83
N VAL A 75 3.94 6.66 0.60
CA VAL A 75 4.75 5.55 0.08
C VAL A 75 6.02 6.09 -0.56
N THR A 76 7.17 5.68 -0.05
CA THR A 76 8.49 6.11 -0.52
C THR A 76 9.22 5.02 -1.30
N GLU A 77 8.89 3.76 -1.05
CA GLU A 77 9.52 2.61 -1.71
C GLU A 77 8.79 2.25 -3.01
N MET A 78 9.51 2.20 -4.12
CA MET A 78 8.94 1.91 -5.43
C MET A 78 8.42 0.47 -5.57
N SER A 79 9.07 -0.48 -4.91
CA SER A 79 8.60 -1.87 -4.82
C SER A 79 7.24 -1.97 -4.12
N LYS A 80 7.07 -1.23 -3.01
CA LYS A 80 5.79 -1.14 -2.29
C LYS A 80 4.73 -0.40 -3.13
N ALA A 81 5.12 0.64 -3.85
CA ALA A 81 4.20 1.35 -4.75
C ALA A 81 3.68 0.45 -5.89
N ALA A 82 4.53 -0.42 -6.46
CA ALA A 82 4.12 -1.41 -7.45
C ALA A 82 3.09 -2.41 -6.88
N ALA A 83 3.36 -2.95 -5.69
CA ALA A 83 2.45 -3.86 -5.01
C ALA A 83 1.11 -3.19 -4.59
N ILE A 84 1.13 -1.89 -4.27
CA ILE A 84 -0.08 -1.10 -4.01
C ILE A 84 -0.92 -0.91 -5.28
N LEU A 85 -0.30 -0.77 -6.45
CA LEU A 85 -1.05 -0.71 -7.72
C LEU A 85 -1.69 -2.06 -8.07
N GLU A 86 -1.02 -3.18 -7.79
CA GLU A 86 -1.60 -4.52 -7.88
C GLU A 86 -2.79 -4.67 -6.94
N TRP A 87 -2.63 -4.25 -5.68
CA TRP A 87 -3.74 -4.20 -4.71
C TRP A 87 -4.90 -3.34 -5.22
N ALA A 88 -4.63 -2.21 -5.87
CA ALA A 88 -5.69 -1.36 -6.43
C ALA A 88 -6.49 -2.08 -7.53
N VAL A 89 -5.84 -2.93 -8.34
CA VAL A 89 -6.50 -3.79 -9.32
C VAL A 89 -7.42 -4.80 -8.62
N THR A 90 -6.94 -5.46 -7.58
CA THR A 90 -7.76 -6.41 -6.79
C THR A 90 -8.96 -5.69 -6.17
N LYS A 91 -8.73 -4.51 -5.58
CA LYS A 91 -9.81 -3.70 -4.99
C LYS A 91 -10.85 -3.23 -6.01
N MET A 92 -10.41 -2.94 -7.21
CA MET A 92 -11.30 -2.63 -8.34
C MET A 92 -12.21 -3.83 -8.65
N GLU A 93 -11.67 -5.04 -8.69
CA GLU A 93 -12.42 -6.26 -8.98
C GLU A 93 -13.40 -6.61 -7.86
N GLU A 94 -13.00 -6.48 -6.60
CA GLU A 94 -13.89 -6.62 -5.44
C GLU A 94 -15.11 -5.67 -5.53
N ARG A 95 -14.87 -4.41 -5.91
CA ARG A 95 -15.95 -3.44 -6.08
C ARG A 95 -16.89 -3.80 -7.24
N TYR A 96 -16.35 -4.33 -8.33
CA TYR A 96 -17.19 -4.81 -9.44
C TYR A 96 -18.06 -6.00 -9.04
N GLU A 97 -17.51 -6.94 -8.25
CA GLU A 97 -18.30 -8.06 -7.73
C GLU A 97 -19.41 -7.57 -6.81
N LEU A 98 -19.11 -6.61 -5.94
CA LEU A 98 -20.08 -5.99 -5.06
C LEU A 98 -21.19 -5.28 -5.85
N PHE A 99 -20.85 -4.57 -6.94
CA PHE A 99 -21.83 -3.90 -7.80
C PHE A 99 -22.71 -4.88 -8.55
N ARG A 100 -22.12 -5.99 -9.02
CA ARG A 100 -22.88 -7.08 -9.67
C ARG A 100 -23.89 -7.69 -8.69
N SER A 101 -23.47 -8.00 -7.49
CA SER A 101 -24.31 -8.60 -6.45
C SER A 101 -25.42 -7.66 -5.97
N THR A 102 -25.17 -6.34 -5.96
CA THR A 102 -26.17 -5.33 -5.58
C THR A 102 -26.98 -4.78 -6.77
N GLY A 103 -26.65 -5.17 -8.00
CA GLY A 103 -27.36 -4.75 -9.21
C GLY A 103 -27.20 -3.26 -9.53
N VAL A 104 -26.07 -2.65 -9.15
CA VAL A 104 -25.74 -1.25 -9.48
C VAL A 104 -24.66 -1.17 -10.56
N ARG A 105 -24.52 0.00 -11.21
CA ARG A 105 -23.59 0.19 -12.32
C ARG A 105 -22.29 0.89 -11.92
N ASP A 106 -22.33 1.67 -10.85
CA ASP A 106 -21.23 2.52 -10.42
C ASP A 106 -21.28 2.84 -8.92
N ILE A 107 -20.23 3.50 -8.43
CA ILE A 107 -20.07 3.88 -7.03
C ILE A 107 -21.18 4.84 -6.55
N LEU A 108 -21.68 5.72 -7.41
CA LEU A 108 -22.79 6.63 -7.06
C LEU A 108 -24.06 5.84 -6.82
N GLY A 109 -24.37 4.90 -7.72
CA GLY A 109 -25.49 3.98 -7.56
C GLY A 109 -25.41 3.18 -6.28
N TYR A 110 -24.23 2.63 -5.95
CA TYR A 110 -24.02 1.90 -4.69
C TYR A 110 -24.23 2.79 -3.46
N ASN A 111 -23.60 3.94 -3.43
CA ASN A 111 -23.68 4.86 -2.29
C ASN A 111 -25.08 5.48 -2.12
N SER A 112 -25.93 5.44 -3.13
CA SER A 112 -27.32 5.91 -3.08
C SER A 112 -28.31 4.88 -2.58
N LEU A 113 -27.97 3.59 -2.53
CA LEU A 113 -28.88 2.51 -2.09
C LEU A 113 -29.31 2.64 -0.63
N GLY A 114 -28.38 3.03 0.26
CA GLY A 114 -28.58 2.97 1.69
C GLY A 114 -28.35 1.56 2.27
N GLU A 115 -28.11 1.52 3.58
CA GLU A 115 -27.69 0.30 4.30
C GLU A 115 -28.73 -0.82 4.19
N GLU A 116 -30.02 -0.52 4.41
CA GLU A 116 -31.09 -1.51 4.37
C GLU A 116 -31.23 -2.18 3.00
N ALA A 117 -31.16 -1.39 1.91
CA ALA A 117 -31.27 -1.93 0.57
C ALA A 117 -30.01 -2.76 0.18
N ILE A 118 -28.82 -2.38 0.65
CA ILE A 118 -27.59 -3.15 0.45
C ILE A 118 -27.73 -4.52 1.13
N PHE A 119 -28.16 -4.57 2.40
CA PHE A 119 -28.33 -5.82 3.14
C PHE A 119 -29.46 -6.70 2.55
N ALA A 120 -30.56 -6.10 2.12
CA ALA A 120 -31.64 -6.84 1.46
C ALA A 120 -31.17 -7.53 0.16
N LYS A 121 -30.27 -6.90 -0.60
CA LYS A 121 -29.73 -7.45 -1.85
C LYS A 121 -28.64 -8.50 -1.63
N LEU A 122 -27.78 -8.32 -0.62
CA LEU A 122 -26.65 -9.22 -0.35
C LEU A 122 -27.02 -10.39 0.55
N ASN A 123 -28.15 -10.29 1.28
CA ASN A 123 -28.70 -11.30 2.19
C ASN A 123 -27.62 -11.95 3.11
N PRO A 124 -26.91 -11.15 3.94
CA PRO A 124 -25.86 -11.67 4.80
C PRO A 124 -26.39 -12.70 5.80
N VAL A 125 -25.65 -13.79 5.98
CA VAL A 125 -26.07 -14.95 6.78
C VAL A 125 -26.07 -14.62 8.29
N ASP A 126 -25.17 -13.76 8.75
CA ASP A 126 -24.99 -13.40 10.16
C ASP A 126 -24.55 -11.93 10.33
N ASP A 127 -24.47 -11.48 11.58
CA ASP A 127 -24.05 -10.10 11.89
C ASP A 127 -22.56 -9.87 11.62
N ALA A 128 -21.73 -10.91 11.63
CA ALA A 128 -20.32 -10.80 11.24
C ALA A 128 -20.18 -10.56 9.72
N ALA A 129 -21.01 -11.21 8.90
CA ALA A 129 -21.10 -10.94 7.47
C ALA A 129 -21.61 -9.52 7.18
N LYS A 130 -22.63 -9.05 7.92
CA LYS A 130 -23.12 -7.65 7.82
C LYS A 130 -22.03 -6.62 8.12
N ALA A 131 -21.22 -6.87 9.17
CA ALA A 131 -20.16 -5.95 9.56
C ALA A 131 -19.04 -5.82 8.50
N ARG A 132 -18.87 -6.80 7.63
CA ARG A 132 -17.87 -6.79 6.53
C ARG A 132 -18.37 -6.06 5.28
N ILE A 133 -19.67 -5.88 5.13
CA ILE A 133 -20.26 -5.21 3.98
C ILE A 133 -20.10 -3.69 4.14
N PRO A 134 -19.41 -3.00 3.21
CA PRO A 134 -19.26 -1.56 3.30
C PRO A 134 -20.60 -0.86 3.05
N LYS A 135 -21.05 -0.05 4.02
CA LYS A 135 -22.28 0.75 3.92
C LYS A 135 -22.15 1.89 2.91
N LYS A 136 -20.95 2.37 2.70
CA LYS A 136 -20.58 3.41 1.74
C LYS A 136 -19.17 3.15 1.25
N LEU A 137 -18.92 3.38 -0.02
CA LEU A 137 -17.60 3.26 -0.64
C LEU A 137 -17.00 4.65 -0.85
N PRO A 138 -15.81 4.95 -0.30
CA PRO A 138 -15.10 6.17 -0.65
C PRO A 138 -14.54 6.08 -2.08
N TYR A 139 -14.45 7.20 -2.76
CA TYR A 139 -13.55 7.31 -3.91
C TYR A 139 -12.11 7.08 -3.46
N MET A 140 -11.27 6.54 -4.34
CA MET A 140 -9.85 6.36 -4.08
C MET A 140 -9.04 7.08 -5.16
N VAL A 141 -8.12 7.94 -4.75
CA VAL A 141 -7.22 8.64 -5.67
C VAL A 141 -5.79 8.31 -5.33
N PHE A 142 -5.09 7.75 -6.32
CA PHE A 142 -3.66 7.45 -6.25
C PHE A 142 -2.91 8.60 -6.90
N VAL A 143 -2.08 9.30 -6.14
CA VAL A 143 -1.26 10.41 -6.62
C VAL A 143 0.20 9.97 -6.60
N ILE A 144 0.83 9.95 -7.78
CA ILE A 144 2.20 9.48 -7.98
C ILE A 144 3.04 10.64 -8.50
N ASP A 145 4.04 11.07 -7.72
CA ASP A 145 4.87 12.24 -8.06
C ASP A 145 5.83 11.98 -9.22
N GLU A 146 6.42 10.78 -9.28
CA GLU A 146 7.37 10.45 -10.34
C GLU A 146 7.11 9.07 -10.94
N LEU A 147 6.38 9.06 -12.05
CA LEU A 147 6.05 7.83 -12.79
C LEU A 147 7.31 7.14 -13.33
N ALA A 148 8.36 7.91 -13.72
CA ALA A 148 9.56 7.34 -14.27
C ALA A 148 10.27 6.38 -13.30
N ASP A 149 10.30 6.72 -12.03
CA ASP A 149 10.96 5.88 -11.01
C ASP A 149 10.22 4.55 -10.82
N LEU A 150 8.89 4.53 -10.94
CA LEU A 150 8.09 3.31 -10.93
C LEU A 150 8.28 2.45 -12.17
N MET A 151 8.21 3.05 -13.36
CA MET A 151 8.33 2.34 -14.64
C MET A 151 9.71 1.70 -14.84
N LEU A 152 10.76 2.31 -14.27
CA LEU A 152 12.13 1.78 -14.34
C LEU A 152 12.37 0.64 -13.34
N THR A 153 11.61 0.61 -12.24
CA THR A 153 11.79 -0.39 -11.18
C THR A 153 11.08 -1.71 -11.50
N ASN A 154 9.85 -1.64 -12.03
CA ASN A 154 9.05 -2.83 -12.33
C ASN A 154 8.22 -2.63 -13.61
N LYS A 155 8.44 -3.50 -14.61
CA LYS A 155 7.71 -3.47 -15.90
C LYS A 155 6.21 -3.80 -15.76
N GLU A 156 5.81 -4.54 -14.74
CA GLU A 156 4.41 -4.92 -14.50
C GLU A 156 3.55 -3.73 -14.08
N VAL A 157 4.19 -2.67 -13.56
CA VAL A 157 3.51 -1.41 -13.18
C VAL A 157 2.69 -0.83 -14.33
N GLU A 158 3.22 -0.85 -15.56
CA GLU A 158 2.47 -0.39 -16.73
C GLU A 158 1.17 -1.16 -16.91
N THR A 159 1.21 -2.48 -16.76
CA THR A 159 0.03 -3.34 -16.89
C THR A 159 -1.03 -2.99 -15.84
N HIS A 160 -0.62 -2.78 -14.58
CA HIS A 160 -1.55 -2.40 -13.51
C HIS A 160 -2.16 -1.01 -13.76
N ILE A 161 -1.33 -0.02 -14.13
CA ILE A 161 -1.79 1.34 -14.47
C ILE A 161 -2.81 1.29 -15.61
N VAL A 162 -2.50 0.59 -16.70
CA VAL A 162 -3.38 0.48 -17.87
C VAL A 162 -4.69 -0.22 -17.47
N ARG A 163 -4.64 -1.30 -16.69
CA ARG A 163 -5.83 -2.04 -16.24
C ARG A 163 -6.75 -1.17 -15.37
N ILE A 164 -6.19 -0.41 -14.43
CA ILE A 164 -6.92 0.57 -13.62
C ILE A 164 -7.53 1.64 -14.54
N ALA A 165 -6.71 2.24 -15.42
CA ALA A 165 -7.14 3.33 -16.26
C ALA A 165 -8.27 2.94 -17.24
N GLN A 166 -8.33 1.69 -17.68
CA GLN A 166 -9.38 1.17 -18.56
C GLN A 166 -10.70 0.89 -17.85
N LYS A 167 -10.64 0.45 -16.58
CA LYS A 167 -11.81 -0.14 -15.92
C LYS A 167 -12.25 0.57 -14.63
N ALA A 168 -11.38 1.32 -13.96
CA ALA A 168 -11.64 1.74 -12.58
C ALA A 168 -12.60 2.95 -12.44
N ARG A 169 -12.99 3.61 -13.52
CA ARG A 169 -13.89 4.78 -13.49
C ARG A 169 -15.19 4.52 -12.73
N ALA A 170 -15.89 3.45 -13.09
CA ALA A 170 -17.18 3.13 -12.49
C ALA A 170 -17.09 2.77 -11.01
N VAL A 171 -15.98 2.18 -10.59
CA VAL A 171 -15.75 1.80 -9.18
C VAL A 171 -15.15 2.91 -8.33
N GLY A 172 -14.93 4.11 -8.89
CA GLY A 172 -14.47 5.29 -8.17
C GLY A 172 -12.99 5.21 -7.75
N ILE A 173 -12.13 4.58 -8.57
CA ILE A 173 -10.68 4.56 -8.39
C ILE A 173 -10.03 5.37 -9.49
N HIS A 174 -9.19 6.34 -9.12
CA HIS A 174 -8.62 7.32 -10.04
C HIS A 174 -7.11 7.43 -9.87
N LEU A 175 -6.41 7.73 -10.96
CA LEU A 175 -4.97 7.93 -11.00
C LEU A 175 -4.64 9.38 -11.36
N VAL A 176 -3.74 9.99 -10.61
CA VAL A 176 -3.04 11.24 -10.94
C VAL A 176 -1.56 10.89 -11.03
N LEU A 177 -1.06 10.73 -12.26
CA LEU A 177 0.32 10.33 -12.54
C LEU A 177 1.12 11.56 -12.92
N ALA A 178 2.24 11.82 -12.25
CA ALA A 178 3.11 12.91 -12.60
C ALA A 178 4.51 12.42 -12.98
N THR A 179 5.22 13.18 -13.80
CA THR A 179 6.62 12.91 -14.16
C THR A 179 7.37 14.17 -14.53
N GLN A 180 8.64 14.23 -14.14
CA GLN A 180 9.60 15.21 -14.60
C GLN A 180 10.38 14.75 -15.85
N ARG A 181 10.21 13.46 -16.23
CA ARG A 181 10.91 12.80 -17.34
C ARG A 181 9.91 12.32 -18.39
N PRO A 182 9.40 13.21 -19.26
CA PRO A 182 8.42 12.84 -20.29
C PRO A 182 9.09 12.10 -21.46
N GLN A 183 9.62 10.92 -21.19
CA GLN A 183 10.27 10.04 -22.17
C GLN A 183 9.27 8.99 -22.68
N ALA A 184 9.45 8.50 -23.91
CA ALA A 184 8.56 7.54 -24.54
C ALA A 184 8.45 6.19 -23.81
N ASN A 185 9.48 5.78 -23.07
CA ASN A 185 9.50 4.60 -22.22
C ASN A 185 8.84 4.82 -20.84
N VAL A 186 8.51 6.05 -20.48
CA VAL A 186 7.79 6.43 -19.26
C VAL A 186 6.33 6.72 -19.57
N VAL A 187 6.09 7.63 -20.52
CA VAL A 187 4.77 7.99 -21.00
C VAL A 187 4.49 7.22 -22.29
N THR A 188 4.20 5.95 -22.15
CA THR A 188 3.99 5.05 -23.29
C THR A 188 2.68 5.34 -24.03
N GLY A 189 2.54 4.81 -25.22
CA GLY A 189 1.29 4.92 -25.99
C GLY A 189 0.10 4.31 -25.27
N LEU A 190 0.31 3.21 -24.51
CA LEU A 190 -0.75 2.55 -23.72
C LEU A 190 -1.21 3.43 -22.55
N ILE A 191 -0.28 4.05 -21.83
CA ILE A 191 -0.62 5.00 -20.77
C ILE A 191 -1.39 6.19 -21.33
N LYS A 192 -0.88 6.84 -22.40
CA LYS A 192 -1.56 8.00 -23.02
C LYS A 192 -2.97 7.68 -23.50
N ALA A 193 -3.17 6.55 -24.14
CA ALA A 193 -4.49 6.14 -24.65
C ALA A 193 -5.54 6.02 -23.54
N ASN A 194 -5.11 5.80 -22.29
CA ASN A 194 -5.98 5.59 -21.14
C ASN A 194 -5.96 6.77 -20.14
N MET A 195 -5.19 7.83 -20.42
CA MET A 195 -5.14 9.07 -19.65
C MET A 195 -5.78 10.22 -20.45
N PRO A 196 -7.10 10.39 -20.33
CA PRO A 196 -7.83 11.34 -21.17
C PRO A 196 -7.59 12.81 -20.78
N CYS A 197 -7.23 13.08 -19.54
CA CYS A 197 -6.80 14.40 -19.08
C CYS A 197 -5.27 14.44 -19.02
N ARG A 198 -4.69 15.37 -19.73
CA ARG A 198 -3.23 15.55 -19.75
C ARG A 198 -2.88 17.01 -19.56
N ILE A 199 -1.95 17.26 -18.64
CA ILE A 199 -1.43 18.59 -18.30
C ILE A 199 0.07 18.60 -18.60
N GLY A 200 0.48 19.46 -19.51
CA GLY A 200 1.89 19.73 -19.82
C GLY A 200 2.28 21.10 -19.29
N PHE A 201 3.14 21.12 -18.27
CA PHE A 201 3.89 22.30 -17.88
C PHE A 201 5.09 22.48 -18.80
N LYS A 202 5.92 23.50 -18.55
CA LYS A 202 7.15 23.71 -19.32
C LYS A 202 8.01 22.44 -19.35
N VAL A 203 8.40 22.02 -20.55
CA VAL A 203 9.30 20.90 -20.82
C VAL A 203 10.56 21.36 -21.55
N ALA A 204 11.58 20.50 -21.63
CA ALA A 204 12.87 20.87 -22.21
C ALA A 204 12.84 20.97 -23.73
N SER A 205 12.01 20.21 -24.41
CA SER A 205 11.99 20.13 -25.88
C SER A 205 10.58 19.95 -26.45
N GLY A 206 10.43 20.30 -27.75
CA GLY A 206 9.20 20.03 -28.47
C GLY A 206 8.92 18.54 -28.69
N MET A 207 9.91 17.66 -28.51
CA MET A 207 9.71 16.23 -28.49
C MET A 207 9.03 15.80 -27.19
N ASP A 208 9.46 16.32 -26.05
CA ASP A 208 8.85 16.05 -24.74
C ASP A 208 7.39 16.52 -24.71
N SER A 209 7.13 17.70 -25.31
CA SER A 209 5.75 18.19 -25.48
C SER A 209 4.88 17.22 -26.27
N ARG A 210 5.38 16.67 -27.38
CA ARG A 210 4.64 15.67 -28.17
C ARG A 210 4.42 14.37 -27.43
N ILE A 211 5.37 13.93 -26.60
CA ILE A 211 5.22 12.72 -25.80
C ILE A 211 4.03 12.86 -24.84
N VAL A 212 3.80 14.02 -24.25
CA VAL A 212 2.72 14.25 -23.29
C VAL A 212 1.41 14.65 -23.99
N LEU A 213 1.48 15.65 -24.87
CA LEU A 213 0.29 16.34 -25.38
C LEU A 213 -0.06 15.95 -26.84
N ASP A 214 0.74 15.10 -27.48
CA ASP A 214 0.70 14.77 -28.91
C ASP A 214 0.97 15.99 -29.84
N GLN A 215 1.27 17.15 -29.27
CA GLN A 215 1.51 18.41 -29.96
C GLN A 215 2.72 19.14 -29.34
N LYS A 216 3.35 20.02 -30.11
CA LYS A 216 4.36 20.96 -29.62
C LYS A 216 3.69 22.12 -28.87
N GLY A 217 4.43 22.83 -28.07
CA GLY A 217 4.03 24.09 -27.42
C GLY A 217 4.38 24.17 -25.95
N ALA A 218 4.43 23.02 -25.22
CA ALA A 218 4.79 23.05 -23.80
C ALA A 218 6.26 23.50 -23.57
N GLU A 219 7.15 23.35 -24.55
CA GLU A 219 8.52 23.89 -24.52
C GLU A 219 8.58 25.41 -24.52
N LEU A 220 7.54 26.07 -24.99
CA LEU A 220 7.44 27.53 -25.09
C LEU A 220 6.78 28.17 -23.87
N LEU A 221 6.31 27.40 -22.92
CA LEU A 221 5.67 27.88 -21.71
C LEU A 221 6.65 28.63 -20.81
N LEU A 222 6.12 29.55 -20.01
CA LEU A 222 6.94 30.45 -19.17
C LEU A 222 7.47 29.71 -17.89
N GLY A 223 6.81 28.64 -17.46
CA GLY A 223 7.03 28.01 -16.15
C GLY A 223 6.13 28.60 -15.08
N GLN A 224 6.40 28.30 -13.80
CA GLN A 224 5.64 28.83 -12.65
C GLN A 224 4.12 28.64 -12.75
N GLY A 225 3.67 27.48 -13.24
CA GLY A 225 2.25 27.15 -13.35
C GLY A 225 1.62 27.46 -14.69
N ASP A 226 2.37 28.04 -15.65
CA ASP A 226 1.92 28.14 -17.05
C ASP A 226 1.87 26.75 -17.66
N MET A 227 0.70 26.31 -18.12
CA MET A 227 0.43 24.95 -18.56
C MET A 227 -0.44 24.87 -19.79
N MET A 228 -0.33 23.75 -20.49
CA MET A 228 -1.26 23.33 -21.53
C MET A 228 -2.07 22.12 -21.07
N VAL A 229 -3.38 22.15 -21.32
CA VAL A 229 -4.30 21.13 -20.84
C VAL A 229 -5.09 20.54 -22.01
N VAL A 230 -5.13 19.22 -22.06
CA VAL A 230 -6.03 18.44 -22.93
C VAL A 230 -7.07 17.77 -22.03
N THR A 231 -8.35 17.93 -22.36
CA THR A 231 -9.46 17.30 -21.65
C THR A 231 -10.30 16.43 -22.57
N PRO A 232 -10.94 15.38 -22.05
CA PRO A 232 -11.81 14.49 -22.88
C PRO A 232 -13.06 15.18 -23.42
N SER A 233 -13.49 16.29 -22.81
CA SER A 233 -14.71 17.01 -23.19
C SER A 233 -14.51 18.00 -24.36
N GLY A 234 -13.26 18.30 -24.71
CA GLY A 234 -12.98 19.23 -25.82
C GLY A 234 -12.29 18.47 -26.93
N SER A 235 -12.91 18.02 -27.96
CA SER A 235 -12.37 17.45 -29.23
C SER A 235 -10.81 17.28 -29.35
N GLY A 236 -10.10 17.06 -28.23
CA GLY A 236 -8.63 17.04 -28.18
C GLY A 236 -7.97 18.44 -28.26
N GLU A 237 -8.73 19.51 -28.08
CA GLU A 237 -8.24 20.88 -28.14
C GLU A 237 -7.28 21.18 -26.98
N LEU A 238 -6.13 21.74 -27.34
CA LEU A 238 -5.09 22.16 -26.41
C LEU A 238 -5.40 23.55 -25.87
N ARG A 239 -5.66 23.66 -24.57
CA ARG A 239 -5.95 24.94 -23.89
C ARG A 239 -4.77 25.37 -23.04
N ARG A 240 -4.34 26.64 -23.23
CA ARG A 240 -3.33 27.22 -22.35
C ARG A 240 -3.98 27.80 -21.11
N CYS A 241 -3.44 27.48 -19.96
CA CYS A 241 -3.99 27.85 -18.66
C CYS A 241 -2.87 28.22 -17.69
N GLN A 242 -3.20 29.04 -16.69
CA GLN A 242 -2.36 29.29 -15.54
C GLN A 242 -2.88 28.47 -14.36
N GLY A 243 -2.04 27.64 -13.75
CA GLY A 243 -2.35 26.86 -12.56
C GLY A 243 -2.61 27.73 -11.34
N THR A 244 -3.42 27.23 -10.43
CA THR A 244 -3.66 27.88 -9.12
C THR A 244 -2.43 27.76 -8.25
N LEU A 245 -2.08 28.81 -7.53
CA LEU A 245 -1.05 28.81 -6.51
C LEU A 245 -1.66 28.55 -5.15
N VAL A 246 -1.15 27.56 -4.44
CA VAL A 246 -1.36 27.36 -3.01
C VAL A 246 0.00 27.40 -2.33
N THR A 247 0.13 28.20 -1.30
CA THR A 247 1.39 28.35 -0.55
C THR A 247 1.53 27.24 0.50
N ASP A 248 2.75 26.93 0.91
CA ASP A 248 3.01 25.96 1.99
C ASP A 248 2.34 26.36 3.30
N ASN A 249 2.24 27.65 3.58
CA ASN A 249 1.56 28.15 4.78
C ASN A 249 0.05 27.88 4.75
N GLU A 250 -0.59 28.04 3.60
CA GLU A 250 -2.00 27.69 3.42
C GLU A 250 -2.22 26.19 3.57
N THR A 251 -1.36 25.38 2.93
CA THR A 251 -1.41 23.92 3.04
C THR A 251 -1.25 23.47 4.48
N ARG A 252 -0.25 23.98 5.22
CA ARG A 252 -0.03 23.63 6.63
C ARG A 252 -1.22 24.00 7.52
N LYS A 253 -1.85 25.13 7.30
CA LYS A 253 -3.06 25.53 8.08
C LYS A 253 -4.19 24.51 7.92
N VAL A 254 -4.45 24.06 6.69
CA VAL A 254 -5.50 23.08 6.39
C VAL A 254 -5.14 21.71 6.94
N VAL A 255 -3.89 21.25 6.74
CA VAL A 255 -3.42 19.97 7.27
C VAL A 255 -3.50 19.93 8.79
N ASN A 256 -3.04 20.97 9.49
CA ASN A 256 -3.14 21.04 10.95
C ASN A 256 -4.58 21.01 11.42
N PHE A 257 -5.47 21.76 10.80
CA PHE A 257 -6.90 21.71 11.11
C PHE A 257 -7.49 20.31 10.95
N LEU A 258 -7.16 19.61 9.85
CA LEU A 258 -7.66 18.26 9.60
C LEU A 258 -7.09 17.23 10.58
N LYS A 259 -5.83 17.38 10.99
CA LYS A 259 -5.16 16.55 11.99
C LYS A 259 -5.83 16.67 13.36
N ASP A 260 -6.24 17.87 13.74
CA ASP A 260 -6.97 18.13 14.99
C ASP A 260 -8.40 17.55 14.98
N VAL A 261 -9.01 17.41 13.79
CA VAL A 261 -10.36 16.85 13.64
C VAL A 261 -10.38 15.33 13.71
N ALA A 262 -9.45 14.64 13.05
CA ALA A 262 -9.42 13.18 13.01
C ALA A 262 -8.02 12.65 12.68
N ALA A 263 -7.64 11.54 13.32
CA ALA A 263 -6.44 10.79 12.95
C ALA A 263 -6.63 10.00 11.64
N PRO A 264 -5.55 9.71 10.90
CA PRO A 264 -5.60 8.83 9.72
C PRO A 264 -6.16 7.45 10.07
N SER A 265 -7.10 6.97 9.27
CA SER A 265 -7.64 5.62 9.35
C SER A 265 -7.17 4.81 8.15
N PHE A 266 -6.10 4.05 8.34
CA PHE A 266 -5.47 3.29 7.28
C PHE A 266 -6.23 2.01 6.94
N GLU A 267 -6.22 1.63 5.67
CA GLU A 267 -6.71 0.34 5.17
C GLU A 267 -5.76 -0.78 5.61
N ARG A 268 -6.23 -1.71 6.43
CA ARG A 268 -5.42 -2.83 6.96
C ARG A 268 -4.77 -3.65 5.86
N SER A 269 -5.50 -3.90 4.77
CA SER A 269 -4.99 -4.63 3.61
C SER A 269 -3.84 -3.92 2.90
N LEU A 270 -3.83 -2.58 2.88
CA LEU A 270 -2.72 -1.79 2.34
C LEU A 270 -1.48 -1.78 3.26
N LEU A 271 -1.68 -1.83 4.57
CA LEU A 271 -0.56 -1.93 5.53
C LEU A 271 0.14 -3.30 5.43
N ALA A 272 -0.61 -4.35 5.12
CA ALA A 272 -0.08 -5.71 4.94
C ALA A 272 0.64 -5.93 3.60
N VAL A 273 0.55 -5.00 2.64
CA VAL A 273 1.24 -5.08 1.35
C VAL A 273 2.76 -4.98 1.58
N LYS A 274 3.46 -6.10 1.41
CA LYS A 274 4.92 -6.18 1.47
C LYS A 274 5.54 -5.82 0.11
N SER A 275 6.70 -5.20 0.12
CA SER A 275 7.44 -4.93 -1.12
C SER A 275 7.83 -6.24 -1.80
N SER A 276 7.46 -6.41 -3.06
CA SER A 276 7.78 -7.59 -3.89
C SER A 276 9.27 -7.73 -4.25
N ALA A 277 10.17 -7.01 -3.59
CA ALA A 277 11.61 -7.03 -3.87
C ALA A 277 12.32 -8.37 -3.58
N HIS A 278 11.58 -9.43 -3.19
CA HIS A 278 12.19 -10.73 -2.87
C HIS A 278 11.53 -11.93 -3.57
N ASN A 279 10.82 -11.77 -4.69
CA ASN A 279 10.32 -12.93 -5.43
C ASN A 279 10.43 -12.79 -6.96
N SER A 280 11.67 -12.64 -7.48
CA SER A 280 11.96 -12.99 -8.86
C SER A 280 12.64 -14.37 -8.91
N SER A 281 11.87 -15.42 -8.67
CA SER A 281 12.12 -16.75 -9.22
C SER A 281 10.81 -17.54 -9.21
N GLN A 282 10.37 -17.79 -10.40
CA GLN A 282 9.33 -18.72 -10.87
C GLN A 282 8.81 -19.74 -9.85
N GLY A 283 7.49 -19.87 -9.75
CA GLY A 283 6.92 -21.17 -9.47
C GLY A 283 5.78 -21.26 -8.47
N ASN A 284 4.62 -21.58 -8.98
CA ASN A 284 3.50 -22.35 -8.45
C ASN A 284 2.48 -21.72 -7.48
N PRO A 285 1.19 -21.92 -7.80
CA PRO A 285 0.06 -21.43 -7.01
C PRO A 285 -0.32 -22.45 -5.92
N ASP A 286 0.46 -22.50 -4.85
CA ASP A 286 0.05 -23.18 -3.63
C ASP A 286 0.77 -22.55 -2.43
N GLN A 287 0.27 -21.40 -1.96
CA GLN A 287 0.75 -20.77 -0.74
C GLN A 287 -0.43 -20.46 0.16
N GLY A 288 -0.69 -21.47 1.02
CA GLY A 288 -1.44 -21.27 2.24
C GLY A 288 -0.73 -20.32 3.21
N ALA A 289 -1.55 -19.56 3.92
CA ALA A 289 -1.36 -18.86 5.19
C ALA A 289 0.06 -18.43 5.59
N GLU A 290 0.28 -17.11 5.70
CA GLU A 290 1.43 -16.53 6.39
C GLU A 290 1.35 -16.86 7.88
N ILE A 291 2.32 -17.63 8.35
CA ILE A 291 2.53 -17.93 9.77
C ILE A 291 3.44 -16.82 10.34
N ASP A 292 3.11 -16.31 11.54
CA ASP A 292 3.91 -15.39 12.34
C ASP A 292 5.38 -15.87 12.38
N PRO A 293 6.39 -15.00 12.26
CA PRO A 293 7.81 -15.39 12.38
C PRO A 293 8.15 -16.13 13.66
N ASN A 294 7.35 -15.97 14.72
CA ASN A 294 7.47 -16.67 16.00
C ASN A 294 6.62 -17.95 16.08
N GLU A 295 5.80 -18.23 15.11
CA GLU A 295 4.95 -19.44 15.09
C GLU A 295 5.69 -20.57 14.37
N ARG A 296 5.76 -21.74 15.02
CA ARG A 296 6.42 -22.95 14.48
C ARG A 296 5.67 -23.40 13.22
N ASP A 297 6.39 -23.56 12.11
CA ASP A 297 5.78 -24.01 10.85
C ASP A 297 5.10 -25.38 11.03
N PRO A 298 3.85 -25.61 10.60
CA PRO A 298 3.17 -26.89 10.73
C PRO A 298 3.92 -28.10 10.15
N MET A 299 4.86 -27.86 9.25
CA MET A 299 5.72 -28.90 8.67
C MET A 299 7.06 -29.07 9.40
N PHE A 300 7.29 -28.33 10.50
CA PHE A 300 8.57 -28.34 11.23
C PHE A 300 8.94 -29.74 11.70
N ASP A 301 8.04 -30.43 12.39
CA ASP A 301 8.28 -31.77 12.95
C ASP A 301 8.62 -32.77 11.85
N ARG A 302 7.85 -32.75 10.76
CA ARG A 302 8.08 -33.61 9.61
C ARG A 302 9.40 -33.31 8.90
N ALA A 303 9.79 -32.04 8.88
CA ALA A 303 11.06 -31.64 8.31
C ALA A 303 12.24 -32.10 9.19
N VAL A 304 12.13 -32.03 10.53
CA VAL A 304 13.13 -32.56 11.47
C VAL A 304 13.29 -34.08 11.30
N ASP A 305 12.21 -34.84 11.23
CA ASP A 305 12.25 -36.29 11.01
C ASP A 305 13.04 -36.66 9.71
N ILE A 306 12.79 -35.92 8.60
CA ILE A 306 13.51 -36.13 7.33
C ILE A 306 15.01 -35.82 7.45
N LEU A 307 15.39 -34.77 8.18
CA LEU A 307 16.81 -34.40 8.33
C LEU A 307 17.55 -35.36 9.25
N ILE A 308 16.92 -35.86 10.28
CA ILE A 308 17.47 -36.91 11.14
C ILE A 308 17.69 -38.22 10.35
N GLU A 309 16.70 -38.64 9.55
CA GLU A 309 16.80 -39.83 8.67
C GLU A 309 17.97 -39.75 7.68
N THR A 310 18.18 -38.52 7.13
CA THR A 310 19.18 -38.32 6.07
C THR A 310 20.54 -37.85 6.56
N GLY A 311 20.65 -37.42 7.82
CA GLY A 311 21.87 -36.89 8.43
C GLY A 311 22.42 -35.62 7.81
N ARG A 312 21.62 -34.86 7.02
CA ARG A 312 22.07 -33.67 6.29
C ARG A 312 21.03 -32.55 6.30
N GLY A 313 21.38 -31.41 6.87
CA GLY A 313 20.59 -30.20 6.90
C GLY A 313 20.64 -29.43 5.58
N SER A 314 19.95 -29.91 4.53
CA SER A 314 19.96 -29.28 3.21
C SER A 314 18.58 -28.72 2.83
N VAL A 315 18.54 -27.42 2.48
CA VAL A 315 17.34 -26.74 1.95
C VAL A 315 16.79 -27.47 0.72
N SER A 316 17.67 -27.88 -0.22
CA SER A 316 17.28 -28.60 -1.44
C SER A 316 16.70 -30.01 -1.17
N LEU A 317 17.07 -30.62 -0.06
CA LEU A 317 16.53 -31.90 0.36
C LEU A 317 15.09 -31.73 0.84
N LEU A 318 14.85 -30.75 1.70
CA LEU A 318 13.51 -30.42 2.21
C LEU A 318 12.56 -30.00 1.08
N GLN A 319 13.02 -29.18 0.13
CA GLN A 319 12.23 -28.82 -1.03
C GLN A 319 11.71 -30.07 -1.78
N ARG A 320 12.59 -31.04 -2.04
CA ARG A 320 12.22 -32.25 -2.80
C ARG A 320 11.34 -33.20 -2.00
N ARG A 321 11.62 -33.39 -0.70
CA ARG A 321 10.91 -34.36 0.15
C ARG A 321 9.55 -33.89 0.62
N LEU A 322 9.42 -32.56 0.87
CA LEU A 322 8.19 -31.94 1.35
C LEU A 322 7.37 -31.25 0.24
N ALA A 323 7.92 -31.22 -1.00
CA ALA A 323 7.31 -30.51 -2.14
C ALA A 323 7.02 -29.02 -1.84
N ILE A 324 7.92 -28.33 -1.11
CA ILE A 324 7.78 -26.93 -0.69
C ILE A 324 8.73 -26.00 -1.44
N GLY A 325 8.39 -24.71 -1.53
CA GLY A 325 9.25 -23.70 -2.14
C GLY A 325 10.54 -23.43 -1.35
N TYR A 326 11.56 -22.85 -2.02
CA TYR A 326 12.86 -22.53 -1.42
C TYR A 326 12.75 -21.68 -0.16
N GLY A 327 11.92 -20.62 -0.18
CA GLY A 327 11.75 -19.69 0.95
C GLY A 327 11.19 -20.38 2.21
N ARG A 328 10.25 -21.34 2.06
CA ARG A 328 9.71 -22.11 3.17
C ARG A 328 10.71 -23.13 3.69
N ALA A 329 11.43 -23.80 2.79
CA ALA A 329 12.47 -24.75 3.16
C ALA A 329 13.66 -24.07 3.87
N SER A 330 14.05 -22.86 3.45
CA SER A 330 15.10 -22.07 4.11
C SER A 330 14.68 -21.65 5.52
N ARG A 331 13.44 -21.15 5.69
CA ARG A 331 12.90 -20.80 7.02
C ARG A 331 12.85 -21.98 7.97
N LEU A 332 12.43 -23.15 7.51
CA LEU A 332 12.45 -24.38 8.30
C LEU A 332 13.87 -24.72 8.78
N VAL A 333 14.87 -24.62 7.91
CA VAL A 333 16.28 -24.87 8.25
C VAL A 333 16.79 -23.83 9.26
N ASP A 334 16.38 -22.57 9.16
CA ASP A 334 16.76 -21.50 10.10
C ASP A 334 16.07 -21.67 11.47
N GLN A 335 14.79 -22.05 11.50
CA GLN A 335 14.06 -22.39 12.73
C GLN A 335 14.72 -23.59 13.45
N MET A 336 15.13 -24.62 12.70
CA MET A 336 15.83 -25.76 13.26
C MET A 336 17.22 -25.41 13.82
N SER A 337 17.92 -24.45 13.20
CA SER A 337 19.20 -23.96 13.71
C SER A 337 18.99 -23.18 15.03
N MET A 338 17.97 -22.35 15.09
CA MET A 338 17.59 -21.63 16.33
C MET A 338 17.15 -22.59 17.45
N ALA A 339 16.52 -23.70 17.09
CA ALA A 339 16.14 -24.75 18.04
C ALA A 339 17.30 -25.69 18.44
N GLY A 340 18.53 -25.46 17.94
CA GLY A 340 19.70 -26.28 18.25
C GLY A 340 19.71 -27.66 17.60
N ILE A 341 18.84 -27.89 16.61
CA ILE A 341 18.74 -29.16 15.87
C ILE A 341 19.79 -29.25 14.77
N LEU A 342 20.15 -28.11 14.17
CA LEU A 342 21.16 -28.00 13.11
C LEU A 342 22.30 -27.09 13.53
N SER A 343 23.50 -27.33 12.99
CA SER A 343 24.66 -26.46 13.18
C SER A 343 24.46 -25.09 12.50
N ASP A 344 25.22 -24.08 12.95
CA ASP A 344 25.25 -22.77 12.33
C ASP A 344 25.73 -22.81 10.87
N HIS A 345 25.34 -21.76 10.13
CA HIS A 345 25.63 -21.65 8.70
C HIS A 345 27.15 -21.48 8.44
N LYS A 346 27.78 -22.45 7.78
CA LYS A 346 29.17 -22.39 7.33
C LYS A 346 29.24 -22.39 5.78
N GLY A 347 28.81 -21.28 5.16
CA GLY A 347 28.89 -21.12 3.69
C GLY A 347 27.97 -22.06 2.91
N SER A 348 28.39 -22.53 1.71
CA SER A 348 27.54 -23.31 0.79
C SER A 348 27.42 -24.81 1.13
N VAL A 349 27.87 -25.24 2.30
CA VAL A 349 27.85 -26.64 2.75
C VAL A 349 26.55 -26.94 3.50
N ALA A 350 25.99 -28.15 3.32
CA ALA A 350 24.83 -28.61 4.06
C ALA A 350 25.13 -28.59 5.59
N ARG A 351 24.20 -28.09 6.40
CA ARG A 351 24.34 -28.03 7.87
C ARG A 351 24.35 -29.46 8.45
N GLU A 352 25.08 -29.65 9.53
CA GLU A 352 25.13 -30.92 10.26
C GLU A 352 23.93 -31.04 11.18
N VAL A 353 23.35 -32.22 11.29
CA VAL A 353 22.28 -32.54 12.24
C VAL A 353 22.93 -32.86 13.58
N LEU A 354 22.59 -32.09 14.63
CA LEU A 354 23.22 -32.14 15.96
C LEU A 354 22.51 -33.08 16.94
N ILE A 355 21.29 -33.52 16.64
CA ILE A 355 20.47 -34.36 17.51
C ILE A 355 20.18 -35.71 16.86
N THR A 356 19.93 -36.71 17.72
CA THR A 356 19.49 -38.03 17.30
C THR A 356 17.96 -38.16 17.31
N GLY A 357 17.41 -39.24 16.73
CA GLY A 357 15.96 -39.53 16.80
C GLY A 357 15.44 -39.66 18.23
N ASP A 358 16.26 -40.22 19.13
CA ASP A 358 15.89 -40.37 20.55
C ASP A 358 15.87 -39.02 21.27
N ASP A 359 16.80 -38.12 20.95
CA ASP A 359 16.82 -36.75 21.50
C ASP A 359 15.58 -35.97 21.02
N TRP A 360 15.20 -36.11 19.76
CA TRP A 360 14.03 -35.49 19.20
C TRP A 360 12.73 -36.00 19.86
N ALA A 361 12.63 -37.30 20.09
CA ALA A 361 11.49 -37.89 20.80
C ALA A 361 11.37 -37.36 22.24
N ARG A 362 12.49 -37.15 22.95
CA ARG A 362 12.53 -36.55 24.28
C ARG A 362 12.12 -35.08 24.27
N MET A 363 12.57 -34.31 23.29
CA MET A 363 12.18 -32.89 23.13
C MET A 363 10.65 -32.75 22.92
N LYS A 364 10.05 -33.58 22.06
CA LYS A 364 8.60 -33.64 21.86
C LYS A 364 7.83 -33.99 23.14
N ALA A 365 8.35 -34.95 23.91
CA ALA A 365 7.72 -35.36 25.16
C ALA A 365 7.77 -34.28 26.25
N MET A 366 8.85 -33.48 26.28
CA MET A 366 8.97 -32.32 27.19
C MET A 366 8.04 -31.16 26.79
N GLU A 367 7.86 -30.90 25.49
CA GLU A 367 6.91 -29.89 25.01
C GLU A 367 5.44 -30.30 25.30
N ALA A 368 5.10 -31.56 25.11
CA ALA A 368 3.74 -32.09 25.40
C ALA A 368 3.41 -32.17 26.89
N GLY A 369 4.41 -32.28 27.78
CA GLY A 369 4.22 -32.31 29.24
C GLY A 369 4.20 -30.95 29.92
N GLY A 370 4.47 -29.86 29.19
CA GLY A 370 4.43 -28.49 29.69
C GLY A 370 3.04 -27.84 29.67
N GLU A 371 2.13 -28.33 28.86
CA GLU A 371 0.76 -27.77 28.75
C GLU A 371 -0.18 -28.21 29.88
N ASP A 372 0.11 -29.32 30.59
CA ASP A 372 -0.72 -29.80 31.69
C ASP A 372 -0.36 -29.24 33.09
N ALA A 373 0.69 -28.41 33.19
CA ALA A 373 1.17 -27.87 34.48
C ALA A 373 0.59 -26.49 34.87
N ASP A 374 0.00 -25.75 33.95
CA ASP A 374 -0.56 -24.42 34.21
C ASP A 374 -2.03 -24.39 34.61
N GLU A 375 -2.77 -25.52 34.53
CA GLU A 375 -4.18 -25.59 34.97
C GLU A 375 -4.41 -26.02 36.42
N MET A 376 -3.36 -26.35 37.18
CA MET A 376 -3.52 -26.87 38.55
C MET A 376 -2.97 -25.99 39.71
N SER A 377 -2.80 -24.70 39.55
CA SER A 377 -2.41 -23.82 40.68
C SER A 377 -3.38 -22.64 40.90
N GLY A 378 -4.65 -22.96 41.00
CA GLY A 378 -5.69 -22.04 41.42
C GLY A 378 -6.51 -22.62 42.58
N GLY A 379 -6.04 -22.47 43.82
CA GLY A 379 -6.87 -22.72 44.97
C GLY A 379 -6.15 -23.33 46.18
N MET A 380 -5.71 -22.50 47.12
CA MET A 380 -6.07 -22.65 48.55
C MET A 380 -5.47 -21.49 49.37
N SER A 381 -6.36 -20.75 49.94
CA SER A 381 -6.20 -19.76 51.01
C SER A 381 -5.69 -20.44 52.29
N GLY A 382 -4.86 -19.71 53.05
CA GLY A 382 -4.47 -20.12 54.40
C GLY A 382 -3.68 -19.02 55.11
N GLU A 383 -4.37 -18.29 55.98
CA GLU A 383 -3.88 -17.35 56.96
C GLU A 383 -2.70 -17.90 57.79
N ARG A 384 -1.74 -17.05 58.13
CA ARG A 384 -1.23 -16.92 59.53
C ARG A 384 -0.32 -15.67 59.68
N ASP A 385 -0.65 -14.95 60.74
CA ASP A 385 -0.01 -13.84 61.45
C ASP A 385 1.51 -13.94 61.71
N GLY A 386 2.14 -12.78 61.88
CA GLY A 386 3.43 -12.69 62.56
C GLY A 386 4.16 -11.37 62.36
N GLU A 387 3.90 -10.43 63.28
CA GLU A 387 4.63 -9.18 63.56
C GLU A 387 6.17 -9.27 63.46
N ARG A 388 6.81 -8.20 63.01
CA ARG A 388 7.74 -7.33 63.80
C ARG A 388 8.43 -6.24 62.97
N ASP A 389 8.20 -5.05 63.44
CA ASP A 389 9.01 -3.83 63.56
C ASP A 389 10.39 -3.75 62.89
N GLY A 390 10.64 -2.59 62.29
CA GLY A 390 11.95 -2.12 61.88
C GLY A 390 11.92 -0.78 61.15
N GLU A 391 11.62 0.29 61.89
CA GLU A 391 11.85 1.70 61.51
C GLU A 391 13.31 1.94 61.09
N LEU A 392 13.51 2.67 59.98
CA LEU A 392 14.64 3.58 59.84
C LEU A 392 14.32 4.65 58.78
N THR A 393 14.03 5.82 59.30
CA THR A 393 14.03 7.15 58.71
C THR A 393 15.42 7.53 58.17
N VAL A 394 15.51 8.17 57.04
CA VAL A 394 16.43 9.29 56.76
C VAL A 394 15.85 10.22 55.70
N GLU A 395 15.85 11.49 56.04
CA GLU A 395 15.36 12.67 55.36
C GLU A 395 16.22 13.13 54.15
N PRO A 396 15.78 14.17 53.45
CA PRO A 396 16.27 14.56 52.12
C PRO A 396 17.40 15.61 52.21
N VAL A 397 18.20 15.68 51.15
CA VAL A 397 19.13 16.81 50.92
C VAL A 397 18.72 17.51 49.63
N SER A 398 18.48 18.81 49.81
CA SER A 398 18.27 19.83 48.81
C SER A 398 19.62 20.38 48.28
N ASP A 399 19.50 21.11 47.14
CA ASP A 399 20.38 22.18 46.60
C ASP A 399 21.58 21.73 45.73
N GLU A 400 21.55 22.01 44.45
CA GLU A 400 21.81 23.25 43.67
C GLU A 400 21.42 23.08 42.18
#